data_b3d3d859137d7acd4c810caacf340c48
#
_entry.id   b3d3d859137d7acd4c810caacf340c48
#
_cell.length_a   1.000
_cell.length_b   1.000
_cell.length_c   1.000
_cell.angle_alpha   90.00
_cell.angle_beta   90.00
_cell.angle_gamma   90.00
#
_symmetry.space_group_name_H-M   'P 1'
#
loop_
_entity.id
_entity.type
_entity.pdbx_description
1 polymer ?
#
loop_
_entity_poly.entity_id
_entity_poly.type
_entity_poly.pdbx_seq_one_letter_code
_entity_poly.pdbx_strand_id
1 'polypeptide(L)'
;MLTEEEKWNAVVCSDSRYDHLFWYGVKTTGIFCRPSCKSKVPLRNNILFFDAIQQAYDYGLRPCKRCRPDLIEFNPGLEAAQNVKRILDTCYDDRLVLAAKIKALGISRNHLIALFRTHYHVTPVEYSNQLRTAKAAQMLRETDTAILQIALQCGFGSVSTFYHFFKKHIGFTPQEYRRTAENGKDNYDN
;
A
#
# COMPACT_ATOMS: atom_id res chain seq x y z
N MET A 1 30.05 -10.10 -20.19
CA MET A 1 28.82 -10.03 -20.99
C MET A 1 28.02 -11.28 -20.64
N LEU A 2 26.73 -11.16 -20.34
CA LEU A 2 25.89 -12.30 -19.99
C LEU A 2 25.63 -13.17 -21.25
N THR A 3 25.74 -14.49 -21.10
CA THR A 3 25.37 -15.44 -22.15
C THR A 3 23.86 -15.52 -22.32
N GLU A 4 23.39 -15.95 -23.48
CA GLU A 4 21.94 -16.16 -23.69
C GLU A 4 21.33 -17.19 -22.73
N GLU A 5 22.13 -18.18 -22.30
CA GLU A 5 21.70 -19.19 -21.35
C GLU A 5 21.52 -18.60 -19.95
N GLU A 6 22.43 -17.75 -19.50
CA GLU A 6 22.30 -17.02 -18.23
C GLU A 6 21.06 -16.08 -18.24
N LYS A 7 20.88 -15.33 -19.34
CA LYS A 7 19.69 -14.48 -19.53
C LYS A 7 18.40 -15.29 -19.50
N TRP A 8 18.37 -16.45 -20.16
CA TRP A 8 17.21 -17.33 -20.15
C TRP A 8 16.89 -17.87 -18.76
N ASN A 9 17.90 -18.35 -18.04
CA ASN A 9 17.72 -18.86 -16.68
C ASN A 9 17.20 -17.77 -15.73
N ALA A 10 17.70 -16.54 -15.85
CA ALA A 10 17.21 -15.40 -15.09
C ALA A 10 15.72 -15.13 -15.35
N VAL A 11 15.25 -15.23 -16.60
CA VAL A 11 13.84 -15.07 -16.96
C VAL A 11 12.98 -16.18 -16.37
N VAL A 12 13.42 -17.45 -16.50
CA VAL A 12 12.69 -18.61 -15.97
C VAL A 12 12.54 -18.55 -14.47
N CYS A 13 13.61 -18.11 -13.75
CA CYS A 13 13.61 -17.97 -12.30
C CYS A 13 12.98 -16.66 -11.82
N SER A 14 12.59 -15.74 -12.72
CA SER A 14 12.14 -14.38 -12.38
C SER A 14 13.12 -13.65 -11.45
N ASP A 15 14.41 -13.68 -11.78
CA ASP A 15 15.49 -13.24 -10.92
C ASP A 15 15.70 -11.72 -11.01
N SER A 16 15.40 -11.02 -9.93
CA SER A 16 15.52 -9.56 -9.83
C SER A 16 16.96 -9.04 -9.81
N ARG A 17 17.96 -9.87 -9.56
CA ARG A 17 19.38 -9.48 -9.60
C ARG A 17 19.83 -9.08 -11.00
N TYR A 18 19.10 -9.51 -12.01
CA TYR A 18 19.36 -9.20 -13.42
C TYR A 18 18.52 -8.04 -13.96
N ASP A 19 17.64 -7.44 -13.14
CA ASP A 19 16.88 -6.26 -13.55
C ASP A 19 17.86 -5.12 -13.89
N HIS A 20 17.54 -4.38 -14.94
CA HIS A 20 18.38 -3.31 -15.51
C HIS A 20 19.69 -3.76 -16.19
N LEU A 21 20.07 -5.03 -16.14
CA LEU A 21 21.21 -5.56 -16.87
C LEU A 21 20.84 -5.95 -18.30
N PHE A 22 19.59 -6.42 -18.49
CA PHE A 22 19.02 -6.71 -19.79
C PHE A 22 17.49 -6.70 -19.74
N TRP A 23 16.88 -6.69 -20.90
CA TRP A 23 15.42 -6.83 -21.09
C TRP A 23 15.14 -8.00 -22.01
N TYR A 24 13.94 -8.57 -21.93
CA TYR A 24 13.52 -9.59 -22.87
C TYR A 24 12.18 -9.24 -23.51
N GLY A 25 12.05 -9.54 -24.80
CA GLY A 25 10.83 -9.40 -25.57
C GLY A 25 10.22 -10.71 -25.95
N VAL A 26 8.90 -10.74 -26.10
CA VAL A 26 8.15 -11.92 -26.55
C VAL A 26 7.55 -11.61 -27.92
N LYS A 27 8.10 -12.24 -28.97
CA LYS A 27 7.72 -12.01 -30.39
C LYS A 27 6.21 -12.13 -30.64
N THR A 28 5.57 -13.13 -30.03
CA THR A 28 4.15 -13.44 -30.25
C THR A 28 3.20 -12.43 -29.60
N THR A 29 3.64 -11.70 -28.57
CA THR A 29 2.79 -10.75 -27.86
C THR A 29 3.16 -9.29 -28.11
N GLY A 30 4.32 -9.03 -28.71
CA GLY A 30 4.85 -7.68 -28.91
C GLY A 30 5.15 -6.94 -27.61
N ILE A 31 5.45 -7.68 -26.52
CA ILE A 31 5.67 -7.11 -25.19
C ILE A 31 7.10 -7.38 -24.75
N PHE A 32 7.76 -6.38 -24.15
CA PHE A 32 9.03 -6.59 -23.44
C PHE A 32 8.89 -6.42 -21.94
N CYS A 33 9.73 -7.14 -21.19
CA CYS A 33 9.71 -7.27 -19.75
C CYS A 33 11.13 -7.15 -19.17
N ARG A 34 11.20 -6.94 -17.85
CA ARG A 34 12.44 -7.16 -17.08
C ARG A 34 12.52 -8.64 -16.63
N PRO A 35 13.73 -9.16 -16.33
CA PRO A 35 13.92 -10.56 -15.90
C PRO A 35 13.04 -11.00 -14.74
N SER A 36 12.84 -10.16 -13.72
CA SER A 36 12.01 -10.45 -12.54
C SER A 36 10.50 -10.50 -12.79
N CYS A 37 10.05 -10.34 -14.04
CA CYS A 37 8.62 -10.30 -14.34
C CYS A 37 7.93 -11.62 -14.04
N LYS A 38 6.98 -11.63 -13.11
CA LYS A 38 6.15 -12.80 -12.75
C LYS A 38 5.02 -13.07 -13.76
N SER A 39 5.21 -12.79 -15.04
CA SER A 39 4.31 -13.25 -16.09
C SER A 39 4.56 -14.72 -16.42
N LYS A 40 3.68 -15.32 -17.22
CA LYS A 40 3.92 -16.67 -17.72
C LYS A 40 5.25 -16.70 -18.47
N VAL A 41 6.10 -17.69 -18.18
CA VAL A 41 7.37 -17.90 -18.91
C VAL A 41 7.07 -18.15 -20.39
N PRO A 42 7.65 -17.38 -21.32
CA PRO A 42 7.43 -17.58 -22.74
C PRO A 42 8.13 -18.83 -23.24
N LEU A 43 7.74 -19.31 -24.44
CA LEU A 43 8.53 -20.33 -25.11
C LEU A 43 9.89 -19.75 -25.53
N ARG A 44 10.97 -20.51 -25.34
CA ARG A 44 12.35 -20.05 -25.61
C ARG A 44 12.54 -19.54 -27.06
N ASN A 45 11.90 -20.17 -28.03
CA ASN A 45 11.98 -19.78 -29.45
C ASN A 45 11.30 -18.43 -29.77
N ASN A 46 10.46 -17.94 -28.86
CA ASN A 46 9.74 -16.68 -29.02
C ASN A 46 10.37 -15.51 -28.24
N ILE A 47 11.50 -15.76 -27.56
CA ILE A 47 12.16 -14.73 -26.77
C ILE A 47 13.23 -13.99 -27.58
N LEU A 48 13.41 -12.71 -27.26
CA LEU A 48 14.49 -11.86 -27.73
C LEU A 48 15.13 -11.23 -26.49
N PHE A 49 16.45 -11.06 -26.49
CA PHE A 49 17.16 -10.35 -25.42
C PHE A 49 17.69 -9.02 -25.93
N PHE A 50 17.63 -8.02 -25.08
CA PHE A 50 18.07 -6.66 -25.37
C PHE A 50 18.98 -6.18 -24.24
N ASP A 51 20.11 -5.60 -24.56
CA ASP A 51 21.04 -5.04 -23.59
C ASP A 51 20.71 -3.58 -23.25
N ALA A 52 19.84 -2.94 -24.05
CA ALA A 52 19.30 -1.62 -23.79
C ALA A 52 17.81 -1.58 -24.08
N ILE A 53 17.07 -0.83 -23.28
CA ILE A 53 15.61 -0.70 -23.41
C ILE A 53 15.19 -0.10 -24.77
N GLN A 54 16.03 0.79 -25.32
CA GLN A 54 15.77 1.41 -26.61
C GLN A 54 15.69 0.37 -27.73
N GLN A 55 16.53 -0.66 -27.70
CA GLN A 55 16.51 -1.74 -28.70
C GLN A 55 15.17 -2.48 -28.73
N ALA A 56 14.50 -2.63 -27.56
CA ALA A 56 13.16 -3.22 -27.51
C ALA A 56 12.10 -2.31 -28.16
N TYR A 57 12.20 -1.00 -27.96
CA TYR A 57 11.32 -0.03 -28.65
C TYR A 57 11.57 0.01 -30.15
N ASP A 58 12.84 0.01 -30.57
CA ASP A 58 13.23 0.04 -31.99
C ASP A 58 12.75 -1.24 -32.71
N TYR A 59 12.69 -2.37 -31.99
CA TYR A 59 12.11 -3.62 -32.49
C TYR A 59 10.58 -3.58 -32.59
N GLY A 60 9.93 -2.51 -32.12
CA GLY A 60 8.47 -2.33 -32.15
C GLY A 60 7.73 -2.97 -30.97
N LEU A 61 8.44 -3.32 -29.87
CA LEU A 61 7.80 -3.87 -28.70
C LEU A 61 7.29 -2.77 -27.75
N ARG A 62 6.20 -3.06 -27.05
CA ARG A 62 5.68 -2.20 -25.99
C ARG A 62 6.03 -2.72 -24.59
N PRO A 63 6.16 -1.82 -23.60
CA PRO A 63 6.46 -2.23 -22.24
C PRO A 63 5.32 -3.05 -21.61
N CYS A 64 5.70 -4.04 -20.81
CA CYS A 64 4.76 -4.83 -20.02
C CYS A 64 4.07 -3.97 -18.96
N LYS A 65 2.73 -3.94 -18.95
CA LYS A 65 1.95 -3.18 -17.94
C LYS A 65 2.14 -3.71 -16.50
N ARG A 66 2.54 -4.98 -16.34
CA ARG A 66 2.73 -5.61 -15.03
C ARG A 66 4.04 -5.22 -14.37
N CYS A 67 5.15 -5.28 -15.11
CA CYS A 67 6.47 -5.01 -14.55
C CYS A 67 7.02 -3.62 -14.92
N ARG A 68 6.37 -2.87 -15.82
CA ARG A 68 6.79 -1.53 -16.25
C ARG A 68 8.33 -1.43 -16.39
N PRO A 69 8.91 -2.19 -17.36
CA PRO A 69 10.37 -2.22 -17.55
C PRO A 69 10.94 -0.88 -18.02
N ASP A 70 10.06 0.02 -18.43
CA ASP A 70 10.31 1.41 -18.84
C ASP A 70 10.54 2.36 -17.66
N LEU A 71 10.22 1.95 -16.44
CA LEU A 71 10.43 2.75 -15.24
C LEU A 71 11.61 2.21 -14.43
N ILE A 72 12.51 3.08 -13.99
CA ILE A 72 13.70 2.71 -13.20
C ILE A 72 13.28 2.09 -11.86
N GLU A 73 12.32 2.71 -11.19
CA GLU A 73 11.78 2.24 -9.92
C GLU A 73 10.28 1.98 -10.05
N PHE A 74 9.91 0.79 -10.52
CA PHE A 74 8.53 0.36 -10.54
C PHE A 74 8.32 -0.85 -9.63
N ASN A 75 7.68 -0.60 -8.50
CA ASN A 75 7.18 -1.64 -7.61
C ASN A 75 5.65 -1.55 -7.59
N PRO A 76 4.95 -2.39 -8.39
CA PRO A 76 3.48 -2.35 -8.47
C PRO A 76 2.81 -2.65 -7.13
N GLY A 77 3.47 -3.41 -6.26
CA GLY A 77 3.01 -3.66 -4.90
C GLY A 77 3.09 -2.39 -4.04
N LEU A 78 4.19 -1.67 -4.12
CA LEU A 78 4.36 -0.41 -3.39
C LEU A 78 3.36 0.66 -3.88
N GLU A 79 3.21 0.83 -5.18
CA GLU A 79 2.26 1.79 -5.75
C GLU A 79 0.82 1.48 -5.32
N ALA A 80 0.41 0.21 -5.39
CA ALA A 80 -0.89 -0.22 -4.90
C ALA A 80 -1.06 0.03 -3.38
N ALA A 81 -0.05 -0.27 -2.57
CA ALA A 81 -0.07 0.00 -1.14
C ALA A 81 -0.13 1.50 -0.82
N GLN A 82 0.58 2.34 -1.56
CA GLN A 82 0.52 3.81 -1.45
C GLN A 82 -0.86 4.36 -1.83
N ASN A 83 -1.50 3.82 -2.87
CA ASN A 83 -2.86 4.21 -3.24
C ASN A 83 -3.86 3.84 -2.14
N VAL A 84 -3.76 2.65 -1.57
CA VAL A 84 -4.58 2.24 -0.41
C VAL A 84 -4.34 3.19 0.77
N LYS A 85 -3.08 3.48 1.11
CA LYS A 85 -2.73 4.39 2.20
C LYS A 85 -3.35 5.77 2.00
N ARG A 86 -3.26 6.34 0.81
CA ARG A 86 -3.85 7.66 0.48
C ARG A 86 -5.36 7.67 0.65
N ILE A 87 -6.05 6.58 0.27
CA ILE A 87 -7.50 6.44 0.49
C ILE A 87 -7.81 6.38 2.00
N LEU A 88 -7.02 5.62 2.77
CA LEU A 88 -7.17 5.54 4.22
C LEU A 88 -6.95 6.90 4.88
N ASP A 89 -5.88 7.61 4.53
CA ASP A 89 -5.55 8.94 5.08
C ASP A 89 -6.68 9.96 4.86
N THR A 90 -7.40 9.85 3.73
CA THR A 90 -8.43 10.84 3.36
C THR A 90 -9.87 10.46 3.72
N CYS A 91 -10.14 9.19 4.02
CA CYS A 91 -11.51 8.68 4.18
C CYS A 91 -11.66 7.74 5.39
N TYR A 92 -10.73 7.75 6.35
CA TYR A 92 -10.76 6.81 7.49
C TYR A 92 -12.01 6.98 8.36
N ASP A 93 -12.60 8.15 8.43
CA ASP A 93 -13.77 8.51 9.22
C ASP A 93 -15.11 8.19 8.52
N ASP A 94 -15.14 8.17 7.19
CA ASP A 94 -16.32 7.79 6.41
C ASP A 94 -16.23 6.33 5.92
N ARG A 95 -16.93 5.42 6.60
CA ARG A 95 -16.91 3.99 6.29
C ARG A 95 -17.48 3.63 4.93
N LEU A 96 -18.49 4.38 4.44
CA LEU A 96 -19.14 4.10 3.16
C LEU A 96 -18.26 4.55 2.00
N VAL A 97 -17.73 5.76 2.08
CA VAL A 97 -16.79 6.30 1.09
C VAL A 97 -15.53 5.47 1.04
N LEU A 98 -14.97 5.11 2.20
CA LEU A 98 -13.79 4.24 2.29
C LEU A 98 -14.03 2.89 1.61
N ALA A 99 -15.15 2.22 1.92
CA ALA A 99 -15.47 0.92 1.34
C ALA A 99 -15.63 1.01 -0.18
N ALA A 100 -16.30 2.05 -0.69
CA ALA A 100 -16.50 2.28 -2.12
C ALA A 100 -15.15 2.50 -2.85
N LYS A 101 -14.27 3.37 -2.30
CA LYS A 101 -12.95 3.65 -2.90
C LYS A 101 -12.03 2.43 -2.89
N ILE A 102 -12.00 1.66 -1.79
CA ILE A 102 -11.22 0.43 -1.71
C ILE A 102 -11.73 -0.61 -2.73
N LYS A 103 -13.06 -0.76 -2.86
CA LYS A 103 -13.66 -1.66 -3.86
C LYS A 103 -13.30 -1.27 -5.29
N ALA A 104 -13.25 0.03 -5.58
CA ALA A 104 -12.90 0.55 -6.91
C ALA A 104 -11.47 0.23 -7.34
N LEU A 105 -10.55 -0.10 -6.41
CA LEU A 105 -9.20 -0.53 -6.75
C LEU A 105 -9.15 -1.92 -7.43
N GLY A 106 -10.21 -2.70 -7.37
CA GLY A 106 -10.27 -4.05 -7.95
C GLY A 106 -9.30 -5.05 -7.32
N ILE A 107 -8.77 -4.77 -6.13
CA ILE A 107 -7.82 -5.62 -5.40
C ILE A 107 -8.61 -6.51 -4.44
N SER A 108 -8.34 -7.81 -4.45
CA SER A 108 -8.95 -8.72 -3.48
C SER A 108 -8.54 -8.36 -2.05
N ARG A 109 -9.43 -8.59 -1.07
CA ARG A 109 -9.18 -8.27 0.34
C ARG A 109 -7.88 -8.88 0.88
N ASN A 110 -7.63 -10.15 0.57
CA ASN A 110 -6.43 -10.85 1.05
C ASN A 110 -5.16 -10.25 0.44
N HIS A 111 -5.18 -9.93 -0.84
CA HIS A 111 -4.05 -9.31 -1.52
C HIS A 111 -3.77 -7.90 -0.98
N LEU A 112 -4.81 -7.13 -0.73
CA LEU A 112 -4.72 -5.79 -0.12
C LEU A 112 -4.09 -5.84 1.28
N ILE A 113 -4.52 -6.78 2.13
CA ILE A 113 -3.94 -6.98 3.47
C ILE A 113 -2.46 -7.36 3.38
N ALA A 114 -2.12 -8.31 2.48
CA ALA A 114 -0.74 -8.76 2.29
C ALA A 114 0.16 -7.62 1.81
N LEU A 115 -0.27 -6.87 0.79
CA LEU A 115 0.45 -5.70 0.28
C LEU A 115 0.70 -4.65 1.37
N PHE A 116 -0.34 -4.30 2.10
CA PHE A 116 -0.25 -3.24 3.11
C PHE A 116 0.67 -3.65 4.27
N ARG A 117 0.59 -4.94 4.71
CA ARG A 117 1.51 -5.49 5.72
C ARG A 117 2.96 -5.48 5.25
N THR A 118 3.21 -5.85 4.00
CA THR A 118 4.57 -5.87 3.45
C THR A 118 5.22 -4.49 3.45
N HIS A 119 4.46 -3.42 3.17
CA HIS A 119 5.01 -2.08 3.03
C HIS A 119 4.87 -1.19 4.26
N TYR A 120 3.87 -1.44 5.10
CA TYR A 120 3.57 -0.59 6.28
C TYR A 120 3.56 -1.35 7.61
N HIS A 121 3.81 -2.66 7.59
CA HIS A 121 3.90 -3.55 8.77
C HIS A 121 2.62 -3.64 9.63
N VAL A 122 1.53 -3.07 9.18
CA VAL A 122 0.19 -3.12 9.79
C VAL A 122 -0.87 -3.50 8.77
N THR A 123 -2.05 -3.90 9.21
CA THR A 123 -3.18 -4.09 8.31
C THR A 123 -3.87 -2.76 7.98
N PRO A 124 -4.60 -2.66 6.84
CA PRO A 124 -5.40 -1.47 6.52
C PRO A 124 -6.39 -1.09 7.63
N VAL A 125 -6.97 -2.10 8.31
CA VAL A 125 -7.91 -1.88 9.43
C VAL A 125 -7.21 -1.32 10.65
N GLU A 126 -6.07 -1.87 11.02
CA GLU A 126 -5.24 -1.34 12.13
C GLU A 126 -4.81 0.09 11.85
N TYR A 127 -4.34 0.37 10.63
CA TYR A 127 -3.94 1.71 10.23
C TYR A 127 -5.11 2.71 10.31
N SER A 128 -6.31 2.36 9.78
CA SER A 128 -7.50 3.20 9.92
C SER A 128 -7.87 3.47 11.38
N ASN A 129 -7.75 2.46 12.24
CA ASN A 129 -8.07 2.63 13.65
C ASN A 129 -7.02 3.47 14.39
N GLN A 130 -5.75 3.47 13.97
CA GLN A 130 -4.74 4.40 14.46
C GLN A 130 -5.10 5.85 14.12
N LEU A 131 -5.47 6.12 12.85
CA LEU A 131 -5.92 7.45 12.42
C LEU A 131 -7.14 7.95 13.20
N ARG A 132 -8.16 7.09 13.34
CA ARG A 132 -9.37 7.37 14.12
C ARG A 132 -9.06 7.67 15.59
N THR A 133 -8.15 6.88 16.18
CA THR A 133 -7.73 7.07 17.57
C THR A 133 -6.98 8.38 17.75
N ALA A 134 -6.08 8.73 16.83
CA ALA A 134 -5.35 10.00 16.86
C ALA A 134 -6.30 11.21 16.78
N LYS A 135 -7.27 11.16 15.85
CA LYS A 135 -8.31 12.19 15.74
C LYS A 135 -9.16 12.30 17.00
N ALA A 136 -9.57 11.16 17.56
CA ALA A 136 -10.35 11.14 18.80
C ALA A 136 -9.56 11.71 20.00
N ALA A 137 -8.27 11.39 20.11
CA ALA A 137 -7.41 11.96 21.15
C ALA A 137 -7.29 13.48 21.03
N GLN A 138 -7.19 14.01 19.81
CA GLN A 138 -7.22 15.45 19.58
C GLN A 138 -8.56 16.05 20.04
N MET A 139 -9.70 15.50 19.63
CA MET A 139 -11.02 16.01 20.00
C MET A 139 -11.29 15.94 21.51
N LEU A 140 -10.80 14.89 22.17
CA LEU A 140 -10.92 14.77 23.65
C LEU A 140 -10.17 15.84 24.40
N ARG A 141 -9.08 16.40 23.86
CA ARG A 141 -8.29 17.50 24.45
C ARG A 141 -8.86 18.87 24.13
N GLU A 142 -9.44 19.02 22.94
CA GLU A 142 -9.80 20.33 22.39
C GLU A 142 -11.29 20.68 22.56
N THR A 143 -12.14 19.68 22.87
CA THR A 143 -13.58 19.88 22.91
C THR A 143 -14.23 19.12 24.07
N ASP A 144 -15.37 19.63 24.54
CA ASP A 144 -16.25 18.97 25.52
C ASP A 144 -17.28 18.03 24.90
N THR A 145 -17.12 17.73 23.61
CA THR A 145 -18.01 16.84 22.86
C THR A 145 -18.13 15.48 23.57
N ALA A 146 -19.36 14.97 23.69
CA ALA A 146 -19.62 13.70 24.35
C ALA A 146 -18.81 12.55 23.69
N ILE A 147 -18.26 11.66 24.50
CA ILE A 147 -17.38 10.55 24.07
C ILE A 147 -18.05 9.70 22.97
N LEU A 148 -19.36 9.45 23.10
CA LEU A 148 -20.12 8.74 22.06
C LEU A 148 -20.10 9.48 20.71
N GLN A 149 -20.28 10.80 20.73
CA GLN A 149 -20.25 11.60 19.49
C GLN A 149 -18.86 11.62 18.88
N ILE A 150 -17.81 11.74 19.68
CA ILE A 150 -16.41 11.64 19.20
C ILE A 150 -16.19 10.29 18.52
N ALA A 151 -16.61 9.18 19.14
CA ALA A 151 -16.48 7.86 18.54
C ALA A 151 -17.13 7.78 17.15
N LEU A 152 -18.34 8.30 17.01
CA LEU A 152 -19.09 8.31 15.75
C LEU A 152 -18.42 9.23 14.70
N GLN A 153 -18.05 10.44 15.08
CA GLN A 153 -17.38 11.41 14.17
C GLN A 153 -16.02 10.91 13.68
N CYS A 154 -15.32 10.11 14.50
CA CYS A 154 -14.08 9.48 14.09
C CYS A 154 -14.28 8.18 13.27
N GLY A 155 -15.53 7.81 12.94
CA GLY A 155 -15.83 6.66 12.08
C GLY A 155 -15.77 5.30 12.79
N PHE A 156 -15.81 5.24 14.13
CA PHE A 156 -15.96 3.96 14.83
C PHE A 156 -17.39 3.42 14.69
N GLY A 157 -17.50 2.11 14.43
CA GLY A 157 -18.81 1.47 14.25
C GLY A 157 -19.55 1.19 15.56
N SER A 158 -18.86 1.24 16.70
CA SER A 158 -19.43 1.08 18.03
C SER A 158 -18.54 1.70 19.09
N VAL A 159 -19.15 2.08 20.22
CA VAL A 159 -18.42 2.63 21.38
C VAL A 159 -17.46 1.59 21.96
N SER A 160 -17.85 0.32 22.02
CA SER A 160 -16.99 -0.76 22.51
C SER A 160 -15.71 -0.90 21.67
N THR A 161 -15.84 -0.85 20.34
CA THR A 161 -14.69 -0.87 19.42
C THR A 161 -13.80 0.35 19.63
N PHE A 162 -14.39 1.52 19.84
CA PHE A 162 -13.67 2.76 20.13
C PHE A 162 -12.85 2.63 21.43
N TYR A 163 -13.48 2.25 22.54
CA TYR A 163 -12.80 2.07 23.83
C TYR A 163 -11.65 1.07 23.73
N HIS A 164 -11.87 -0.07 23.06
CA HIS A 164 -10.85 -1.09 22.86
C HIS A 164 -9.62 -0.53 22.14
N PHE A 165 -9.80 0.10 20.96
CA PHE A 165 -8.69 0.62 20.19
C PHE A 165 -8.04 1.85 20.84
N PHE A 166 -8.82 2.71 21.46
CA PHE A 166 -8.29 3.88 22.15
C PHE A 166 -7.37 3.45 23.30
N LYS A 167 -7.83 2.54 24.18
CA LYS A 167 -7.01 2.03 25.26
C LYS A 167 -5.79 1.26 24.76
N LYS A 168 -5.93 0.49 23.68
CA LYS A 168 -4.82 -0.25 23.06
C LYS A 168 -3.71 0.68 22.54
N HIS A 169 -4.06 1.81 21.94
CA HIS A 169 -3.10 2.69 21.28
C HIS A 169 -2.59 3.82 22.18
N ILE A 170 -3.41 4.31 23.11
CA ILE A 170 -3.11 5.45 23.98
C ILE A 170 -2.70 5.00 25.41
N GLY A 171 -3.11 3.80 25.82
CA GLY A 171 -2.86 3.28 27.17
C GLY A 171 -3.96 3.63 28.19
N PHE A 172 -4.78 4.63 27.93
CA PHE A 172 -5.87 5.10 28.77
C PHE A 172 -7.22 4.90 28.09
N THR A 173 -8.28 4.82 28.89
CA THR A 173 -9.64 4.94 28.35
C THR A 173 -9.89 6.38 27.87
N PRO A 174 -10.84 6.61 26.94
CA PRO A 174 -11.18 7.97 26.48
C PRO A 174 -11.54 8.91 27.65
N GLN A 175 -12.21 8.40 28.68
CA GLN A 175 -12.61 9.18 29.84
C GLN A 175 -11.42 9.56 30.75
N GLU A 176 -10.54 8.58 31.02
CA GLU A 176 -9.29 8.84 31.77
C GLU A 176 -8.41 9.85 31.02
N TYR A 177 -8.27 9.69 29.69
CA TYR A 177 -7.48 10.58 28.87
C TYR A 177 -7.99 12.04 28.88
N ARG A 178 -9.31 12.24 28.82
CA ARG A 178 -9.91 13.59 28.94
C ARG A 178 -9.56 14.24 30.27
N ARG A 179 -9.71 13.50 31.38
CA ARG A 179 -9.38 14.02 32.71
C ARG A 179 -7.90 14.42 32.85
N THR A 180 -6.98 13.65 32.26
CA THR A 180 -5.56 14.02 32.28
C THR A 180 -5.28 15.28 31.48
N ALA A 181 -6.01 15.52 30.39
CA ALA A 181 -5.89 16.73 29.58
C ALA A 181 -6.47 17.97 30.31
N GLU A 182 -7.56 17.82 31.06
CA GLU A 182 -8.16 18.88 31.89
C GLU A 182 -7.21 19.28 33.03
N ASN A 183 -6.71 18.32 33.79
CA ASN A 183 -5.79 18.57 34.91
C ASN A 183 -4.44 19.20 34.46
N GLY A 184 -4.03 18.97 33.20
CA GLY A 184 -2.84 19.61 32.63
C GLY A 184 -3.03 21.09 32.26
N LYS A 185 -4.26 21.52 32.00
CA LYS A 185 -4.58 22.93 31.69
C LYS A 185 -4.57 23.81 32.97
N ASP A 186 -5.05 23.27 34.08
CA ASP A 186 -5.16 23.99 35.36
C ASP A 186 -3.80 24.29 36.01
N ASN A 187 -2.71 23.63 35.58
CA ASN A 187 -1.36 23.87 36.09
C ASN A 187 -0.58 24.96 35.36
N TYR A 188 -1.10 25.56 34.29
CA TYR A 188 -0.44 26.62 33.54
C TYR A 188 -1.08 28.02 33.74
N ASP A 189 -2.24 28.08 34.40
CA ASP A 189 -2.97 29.34 34.67
C ASP A 189 -2.81 29.86 36.12
N ASN A 190 -1.79 29.38 36.85
CA ASN A 190 -1.47 29.90 38.19
C ASN A 190 -0.06 30.52 38.27
#